data_5329472f7859c9aaa24892f3275e0780
#
_entry.id   5329472f7859c9aaa24892f3275e0780
#
_cell.length_a   1.000
_cell.length_b   1.000
_cell.length_c   1.000
_cell.angle_alpha   90.00
_cell.angle_beta   90.00
_cell.angle_gamma   90.00
#
_symmetry.space_group_name_H-M   'P 1'
#
loop_
_entity.id
_entity.type
_entity.pdbx_description
1 polymer ?
#
loop_
_entity_poly.entity_id
_entity_poly.type
_entity_poly.pdbx_seq_one_letter_code
_entity_poly.pdbx_strand_id
1 'polypeptide(L)'
;MEDMHIHLKAGVTDISIMRKYLDRCKELQIDKVLFLDHGNRISEKHIPVLNNLEIIQQFSKNIETVRKEYPDIDIKMGIESDFSYDKEFTDKETYLIKNSNFDIVIGSVHGMAKADYKDYLQANIDMIDTYKFDVLGHLKLRQEYEEYKTTIEKIVKLATERGIIFDLNTSDRSRWNLKQLEYMLNLFEKYGTKYNIGSDAHCIEEIGYEVKETYTKIDKII
;
A
#
# COMPACT_ATOMS: atom_id res chain seq x y z
N MET A 1 13.97 -10.53 -1.86
CA MET A 1 12.49 -10.39 -1.71
C MET A 1 12.13 -8.91 -1.60
N GLU A 2 10.84 -8.56 -1.88
CA GLU A 2 10.36 -7.20 -1.67
C GLU A 2 9.31 -7.15 -0.55
N ASP A 3 9.25 -6.01 0.16
CA ASP A 3 8.17 -5.62 1.06
C ASP A 3 7.76 -4.17 0.71
N MET A 4 6.69 -4.05 -0.08
CA MET A 4 6.30 -2.80 -0.72
C MET A 4 5.19 -2.04 0.04
N HIS A 5 5.08 -2.27 1.38
CA HIS A 5 4.13 -1.55 2.21
C HIS A 5 4.57 -1.58 3.68
N ILE A 6 5.39 -0.61 4.10
CA ILE A 6 5.94 -0.53 5.47
C ILE A 6 5.72 0.88 6.03
N HIS A 7 4.92 0.99 7.10
CA HIS A 7 4.67 2.24 7.82
C HIS A 7 5.77 2.54 8.83
N LEU A 8 6.37 3.71 8.73
CA LEU A 8 7.48 4.12 9.60
C LEU A 8 7.04 4.85 10.88
N LYS A 9 5.86 5.48 10.88
CA LYS A 9 5.38 6.30 12.00
C LYS A 9 6.43 7.34 12.44
N ALA A 10 6.92 7.27 13.67
CA ALA A 10 7.97 8.16 14.15
C ALA A 10 9.27 8.07 13.33
N GLY A 11 9.53 6.94 12.66
CA GLY A 11 10.68 6.76 11.77
C GLY A 11 10.71 7.66 10.55
N VAL A 12 9.59 8.29 10.19
CA VAL A 12 9.54 9.31 9.13
C VAL A 12 10.49 10.47 9.46
N THR A 13 10.51 10.92 10.70
CA THR A 13 11.38 12.03 11.17
C THR A 13 12.60 11.55 11.94
N ASP A 14 12.58 10.35 12.53
CA ASP A 14 13.68 9.76 13.28
C ASP A 14 14.42 8.69 12.46
N ILE A 15 15.54 9.11 11.88
CA ILE A 15 16.39 8.23 11.05
C ILE A 15 16.93 7.01 11.83
N SER A 16 17.06 7.08 13.16
CA SER A 16 17.52 5.95 13.96
C SER A 16 16.51 4.79 13.96
N ILE A 17 15.24 5.09 13.91
CA ILE A 17 14.17 4.11 13.76
C ILE A 17 14.21 3.50 12.35
N MET A 18 14.35 4.34 11.33
CA MET A 18 14.45 3.87 9.93
C MET A 18 15.61 2.88 9.73
N ARG A 19 16.77 3.15 10.35
CA ARG A 19 17.90 2.22 10.32
C ARG A 19 17.57 0.87 10.95
N LYS A 20 16.85 0.83 12.07
CA LYS A 20 16.42 -0.43 12.71
C LYS A 20 15.48 -1.24 11.79
N TYR A 21 14.62 -0.56 11.05
CA TYR A 21 13.75 -1.21 10.05
C TYR A 21 14.58 -1.81 8.91
N LEU A 22 15.59 -1.10 8.42
CA LEU A 22 16.50 -1.59 7.37
C LEU A 22 17.39 -2.74 7.85
N ASP A 23 17.87 -2.69 9.07
CA ASP A 23 18.61 -3.80 9.68
C ASP A 23 17.72 -5.05 9.74
N ARG A 24 16.45 -4.89 10.11
CA ARG A 24 15.48 -5.99 10.10
C ARG A 24 15.22 -6.52 8.68
N CYS A 25 15.14 -5.66 7.68
CA CYS A 25 15.03 -6.08 6.27
C CYS A 25 16.22 -6.92 5.83
N LYS A 26 17.46 -6.54 6.22
CA LYS A 26 18.66 -7.35 5.95
C LYS A 26 18.60 -8.72 6.58
N GLU A 27 18.19 -8.82 7.85
CA GLU A 27 18.01 -10.11 8.54
C GLU A 27 17.05 -11.03 7.80
N LEU A 28 15.99 -10.48 7.21
CA LEU A 28 14.94 -11.19 6.48
C LEU A 28 15.27 -11.39 5.00
N GLN A 29 16.42 -10.89 4.51
CA GLN A 29 16.82 -10.91 3.09
C GLN A 29 15.80 -10.20 2.18
N ILE A 30 15.24 -9.08 2.67
CA ILE A 30 14.42 -8.17 1.91
C ILE A 30 15.36 -7.11 1.31
N ASP A 31 15.41 -7.04 -0.01
CA ASP A 31 16.33 -6.21 -0.79
C ASP A 31 15.62 -5.07 -1.54
N LYS A 32 14.30 -4.99 -1.43
CA LYS A 32 13.50 -3.90 -1.97
C LYS A 32 12.36 -3.57 -1.02
N VAL A 33 12.24 -2.30 -0.63
CA VAL A 33 11.25 -1.83 0.33
C VAL A 33 10.59 -0.53 -0.12
N LEU A 34 9.33 -0.37 0.23
CA LEU A 34 8.63 0.91 0.18
C LEU A 34 8.35 1.38 1.61
N PHE A 35 9.07 2.39 2.04
CA PHE A 35 8.78 3.11 3.26
C PHE A 35 7.76 4.22 3.02
N LEU A 36 6.70 4.20 3.79
CA LEU A 36 5.61 5.16 3.67
C LEU A 36 5.01 5.48 5.05
N ASP A 37 4.06 6.38 5.04
CA ASP A 37 3.07 6.54 6.10
C ASP A 37 1.80 7.19 5.53
N HIS A 38 0.76 7.27 6.36
CA HIS A 38 -0.48 7.92 5.95
C HIS A 38 -0.29 9.43 5.76
N GLY A 39 -0.92 9.96 4.73
CA GLY A 39 -1.18 11.38 4.56
C GLY A 39 -2.22 11.89 5.56
N ASN A 40 -3.24 12.58 5.08
CA ASN A 40 -4.40 12.83 5.92
C ASN A 40 -5.21 11.53 6.03
N ARG A 41 -5.72 11.22 7.21
CA ARG A 41 -6.53 10.02 7.44
C ARG A 41 -7.91 10.40 7.96
N ILE A 42 -8.93 9.77 7.41
CA ILE A 42 -10.34 10.00 7.79
C ILE A 42 -10.64 9.40 9.17
N SER A 43 -9.86 8.43 9.62
CA SER A 43 -10.06 7.77 10.90
C SER A 43 -9.40 8.55 12.04
N GLU A 44 -10.18 9.06 12.99
CA GLU A 44 -9.74 9.79 14.18
C GLU A 44 -8.74 9.03 15.09
N LYS A 45 -8.55 7.73 14.86
CA LYS A 45 -7.68 6.88 15.71
C LYS A 45 -6.21 6.91 15.36
N HIS A 46 -5.81 7.52 14.25
CA HIS A 46 -4.42 7.55 13.81
C HIS A 46 -4.00 8.99 13.57
N ILE A 47 -2.89 9.38 14.16
CA ILE A 47 -2.28 10.68 13.92
C ILE A 47 -1.71 10.63 12.49
N PRO A 48 -2.17 11.49 11.57
CA PRO A 48 -1.59 11.54 10.24
C PRO A 48 -0.14 11.99 10.35
N VAL A 49 0.76 11.24 9.72
CA VAL A 49 2.21 11.49 9.83
C VAL A 49 2.70 12.39 8.70
N LEU A 50 2.32 12.08 7.45
CA LEU A 50 2.73 12.84 6.26
C LEU A 50 1.72 13.94 5.90
N ASN A 51 1.35 14.78 6.86
CA ASN A 51 0.24 15.74 6.73
C ASN A 51 0.67 17.17 6.37
N ASN A 52 1.96 17.43 6.21
CA ASN A 52 2.51 18.71 5.78
C ASN A 52 3.85 18.55 5.06
N LEU A 53 4.22 19.54 4.26
CA LEU A 53 5.42 19.51 3.42
C LEU A 53 6.73 19.48 4.22
N GLU A 54 6.78 20.05 5.42
CA GLU A 54 8.00 20.09 6.23
C GLU A 54 8.38 18.67 6.70
N ILE A 55 7.41 17.90 7.19
CA ILE A 55 7.61 16.49 7.58
C ILE A 55 8.02 15.66 6.36
N ILE A 56 7.34 15.85 5.21
CA ILE A 56 7.65 15.12 3.97
C ILE A 56 9.08 15.44 3.49
N GLN A 57 9.51 16.68 3.58
CA GLN A 57 10.90 17.08 3.25
C GLN A 57 11.93 16.44 4.20
N GLN A 58 11.61 16.35 5.50
CA GLN A 58 12.47 15.66 6.45
C GLN A 58 12.54 14.16 6.14
N PHE A 59 11.41 13.55 5.82
CA PHE A 59 11.34 12.15 5.37
C PHE A 59 12.22 11.91 4.14
N SER A 60 12.10 12.76 3.12
CA SER A 60 12.92 12.68 1.91
C SER A 60 14.41 12.74 2.21
N LYS A 61 14.86 13.66 3.07
CA LYS A 61 16.28 13.75 3.49
C LYS A 61 16.75 12.50 4.22
N ASN A 62 15.92 11.93 5.08
CA ASN A 62 16.22 10.69 5.78
C ASN A 62 16.36 9.53 4.80
N ILE A 63 15.44 9.39 3.82
CA ILE A 63 15.49 8.39 2.76
C ILE A 63 16.77 8.52 1.93
N GLU A 64 17.13 9.74 1.50
CA GLU A 64 18.38 9.96 0.76
C GLU A 64 19.64 9.55 1.55
N THR A 65 19.61 9.73 2.88
CA THR A 65 20.70 9.34 3.75
C THR A 65 20.81 7.82 3.86
N VAL A 66 19.71 7.12 4.15
CA VAL A 66 19.73 5.67 4.31
C VAL A 66 19.97 4.94 2.99
N ARG A 67 19.57 5.47 1.85
CA ARG A 67 19.92 4.93 0.52
C ARG A 67 21.45 4.82 0.32
N LYS A 68 22.19 5.77 0.85
CA LYS A 68 23.68 5.75 0.80
C LYS A 68 24.29 4.79 1.80
N GLU A 69 23.64 4.62 2.98
CA GLU A 69 24.10 3.72 4.05
C GLU A 69 23.77 2.25 3.75
N TYR A 70 22.70 1.99 2.98
CA TYR A 70 22.18 0.65 2.65
C TYR A 70 22.10 0.44 1.13
N PRO A 71 23.25 0.45 0.42
CA PRO A 71 23.27 0.39 -1.05
C PRO A 71 22.74 -0.92 -1.65
N ASP A 72 22.67 -1.97 -0.84
CA ASP A 72 22.19 -3.29 -1.24
C ASP A 72 20.65 -3.44 -1.14
N ILE A 73 19.95 -2.41 -0.64
CA ILE A 73 18.49 -2.39 -0.53
C ILE A 73 17.94 -1.30 -1.47
N ASP A 74 17.04 -1.65 -2.39
CA ASP A 74 16.29 -0.68 -3.19
C ASP A 74 15.20 -0.03 -2.32
N ILE A 75 15.48 1.15 -1.77
CA ILE A 75 14.60 1.85 -0.85
C ILE A 75 13.75 2.86 -1.62
N LYS A 76 12.43 2.67 -1.63
CA LYS A 76 11.46 3.61 -2.17
C LYS A 76 10.82 4.43 -1.06
N MET A 77 10.45 5.67 -1.40
CA MET A 77 9.70 6.59 -0.55
C MET A 77 8.27 6.69 -1.05
N GLY A 78 7.29 6.52 -0.18
CA GLY A 78 5.89 6.63 -0.56
C GLY A 78 4.99 7.33 0.43
N ILE A 79 3.74 7.40 0.04
CA ILE A 79 2.62 7.86 0.87
C ILE A 79 1.43 6.93 0.64
N GLU A 80 0.73 6.58 1.70
CA GLU A 80 -0.59 5.97 1.60
C GLU A 80 -1.65 7.07 1.73
N SER A 81 -2.33 7.34 0.62
CA SER A 81 -3.36 8.39 0.50
C SER A 81 -4.74 7.77 0.61
N ASP A 82 -5.55 8.31 1.54
CA ASP A 82 -6.93 7.88 1.73
C ASP A 82 -7.84 8.48 0.67
N PHE A 83 -8.73 7.65 0.12
CA PHE A 83 -9.83 8.14 -0.69
C PHE A 83 -10.94 8.75 0.16
N SER A 84 -11.43 9.90 -0.25
CA SER A 84 -12.58 10.58 0.36
C SER A 84 -13.46 11.24 -0.70
N TYR A 85 -14.78 11.26 -0.46
CA TYR A 85 -15.73 12.09 -1.19
C TYR A 85 -15.71 13.56 -0.76
N ASP A 86 -15.02 13.88 0.36
CA ASP A 86 -14.82 15.25 0.81
C ASP A 86 -13.77 15.95 -0.07
N LYS A 87 -14.22 16.99 -0.78
CA LYS A 87 -13.36 17.72 -1.70
C LYS A 87 -12.21 18.46 -1.00
N GLU A 88 -12.42 19.01 0.17
CA GLU A 88 -11.36 19.72 0.92
C GLU A 88 -10.26 18.76 1.32
N PHE A 89 -10.64 17.59 1.81
CA PHE A 89 -9.72 16.51 2.11
C PHE A 89 -8.91 16.12 0.87
N THR A 90 -9.58 15.86 -0.25
CA THR A 90 -8.98 15.44 -1.51
C THR A 90 -8.01 16.48 -2.08
N ASP A 91 -8.39 17.76 -2.04
CA ASP A 91 -7.55 18.85 -2.53
C ASP A 91 -6.26 18.95 -1.69
N LYS A 92 -6.34 18.76 -0.38
CA LYS A 92 -5.18 18.77 0.53
C LYS A 92 -4.24 17.58 0.24
N GLU A 93 -4.75 16.37 0.10
CA GLU A 93 -3.95 15.19 -0.27
C GLU A 93 -3.26 15.42 -1.62
N THR A 94 -4.02 15.85 -2.62
CA THR A 94 -3.50 16.14 -3.95
C THR A 94 -2.41 17.22 -3.92
N TYR A 95 -2.56 18.25 -3.08
CA TYR A 95 -1.55 19.28 -2.89
C TYR A 95 -0.25 18.70 -2.32
N LEU A 96 -0.33 17.87 -1.28
CA LEU A 96 0.85 17.25 -0.67
C LEU A 96 1.57 16.35 -1.67
N ILE A 97 0.84 15.50 -2.39
CA ILE A 97 1.42 14.58 -3.37
C ILE A 97 2.11 15.35 -4.51
N LYS A 98 1.46 16.36 -5.08
CA LYS A 98 2.00 17.15 -6.18
C LYS A 98 3.24 17.97 -5.83
N ASN A 99 3.39 18.37 -4.57
CA ASN A 99 4.50 19.17 -4.08
C ASN A 99 5.58 18.35 -3.36
N SER A 100 5.55 17.04 -3.54
CA SER A 100 6.48 16.09 -2.93
C SER A 100 7.07 15.15 -3.99
N ASN A 101 8.25 14.58 -3.69
CA ASN A 101 8.95 13.65 -4.58
C ASN A 101 8.77 12.21 -4.10
N PHE A 102 7.52 11.75 -3.96
CA PHE A 102 7.27 10.34 -3.69
C PHE A 102 7.60 9.48 -4.92
N ASP A 103 8.26 8.36 -4.69
CA ASP A 103 8.51 7.36 -5.75
C ASP A 103 7.21 6.60 -6.08
N ILE A 104 6.35 6.37 -5.06
CA ILE A 104 5.13 5.58 -5.17
C ILE A 104 4.03 6.21 -4.29
N VAL A 105 2.83 6.30 -4.84
CA VAL A 105 1.61 6.69 -4.13
C VAL A 105 0.68 5.49 -4.08
N ILE A 106 0.35 5.03 -2.86
CA ILE A 106 -0.69 4.01 -2.64
C ILE A 106 -2.02 4.72 -2.42
N GLY A 107 -3.04 4.36 -3.15
CA GLY A 107 -4.43 4.80 -2.93
C GLY A 107 -5.21 3.74 -2.15
N SER A 108 -5.83 4.12 -1.04
CA SER A 108 -6.55 3.19 -0.17
C SER A 108 -7.92 3.71 0.24
N VAL A 109 -8.88 2.81 0.41
CA VAL A 109 -10.21 3.10 0.93
C VAL A 109 -10.28 2.67 2.39
N HIS A 110 -10.01 3.61 3.31
CA HIS A 110 -10.20 3.43 4.74
C HIS A 110 -11.57 3.98 5.18
N GLY A 111 -11.92 3.83 6.47
CA GLY A 111 -13.15 4.41 7.01
C GLY A 111 -14.47 3.71 6.63
N MET A 112 -14.47 2.82 5.64
CA MET A 112 -15.64 2.09 5.18
C MET A 112 -15.76 0.67 5.76
N ALA A 113 -15.08 0.37 6.87
CA ALA A 113 -15.12 -0.97 7.49
C ALA A 113 -16.52 -1.44 7.90
N LYS A 114 -17.42 -0.48 8.21
CA LYS A 114 -18.83 -0.73 8.57
C LYS A 114 -19.83 -0.48 7.46
N ALA A 115 -19.37 -0.02 6.28
CA ALA A 115 -20.22 0.19 5.11
C ALA A 115 -20.59 -1.15 4.47
N ASP A 116 -21.67 -1.16 3.71
CA ASP A 116 -22.02 -2.29 2.87
C ASP A 116 -20.85 -2.61 1.93
N TYR A 117 -20.64 -3.90 1.65
CA TYR A 117 -19.52 -4.31 0.81
C TYR A 117 -19.62 -3.76 -0.63
N LYS A 118 -20.83 -3.61 -1.12
CA LYS A 118 -21.11 -2.95 -2.41
C LYS A 118 -20.57 -1.51 -2.43
N ASP A 119 -20.82 -0.74 -1.36
CA ASP A 119 -20.40 0.66 -1.27
C ASP A 119 -18.87 0.77 -1.15
N TYR A 120 -18.25 -0.15 -0.39
CA TYR A 120 -16.79 -0.25 -0.33
C TYR A 120 -16.18 -0.53 -1.71
N LEU A 121 -16.74 -1.46 -2.48
CA LEU A 121 -16.26 -1.76 -3.82
C LEU A 121 -16.48 -0.58 -4.78
N GLN A 122 -17.63 0.10 -4.66
CA GLN A 122 -17.90 1.31 -5.46
C GLN A 122 -16.91 2.42 -5.14
N ALA A 123 -16.57 2.64 -3.87
CA ALA A 123 -15.57 3.62 -3.49
C ALA A 123 -14.18 3.32 -4.09
N ASN A 124 -13.79 2.04 -4.22
CA ASN A 124 -12.57 1.68 -4.94
C ASN A 124 -12.65 2.02 -6.45
N ILE A 125 -13.81 1.81 -7.09
CA ILE A 125 -14.02 2.22 -8.48
C ILE A 125 -13.90 3.73 -8.62
N ASP A 126 -14.58 4.49 -7.75
CA ASP A 126 -14.59 5.94 -7.78
C ASP A 126 -13.19 6.53 -7.51
N MET A 127 -12.43 5.90 -6.59
CA MET A 127 -11.03 6.24 -6.36
C MET A 127 -10.18 6.05 -7.61
N ILE A 128 -10.27 4.89 -8.27
CA ILE A 128 -9.56 4.61 -9.51
C ILE A 128 -9.94 5.64 -10.59
N ASP A 129 -11.20 6.06 -10.65
CA ASP A 129 -11.69 7.00 -11.66
C ASP A 129 -11.28 8.46 -11.41
N THR A 130 -11.10 8.86 -10.16
CA THR A 130 -10.95 10.28 -9.79
C THR A 130 -9.57 10.65 -9.24
N TYR A 131 -8.83 9.69 -8.66
CA TYR A 131 -7.52 9.92 -8.06
C TYR A 131 -6.37 9.50 -8.98
N LYS A 132 -5.21 10.12 -8.79
CA LYS A 132 -3.97 9.69 -9.43
C LYS A 132 -3.08 9.05 -8.37
N PHE A 133 -2.88 7.75 -8.49
CA PHE A 133 -2.02 6.93 -7.63
C PHE A 133 -1.41 5.78 -8.43
N ASP A 134 -0.41 5.11 -7.88
CA ASP A 134 0.37 4.08 -8.57
C ASP A 134 -0.03 2.67 -8.16
N VAL A 135 -0.45 2.49 -6.90
CA VAL A 135 -0.75 1.19 -6.30
C VAL A 135 -2.11 1.23 -5.61
N LEU A 136 -2.98 0.27 -5.92
CA LEU A 136 -4.24 0.06 -5.20
C LEU A 136 -3.95 -0.71 -3.91
N GLY A 137 -4.06 -0.01 -2.78
CA GLY A 137 -3.79 -0.56 -1.46
C GLY A 137 -4.84 -1.60 -1.04
N HIS A 138 -4.38 -2.69 -0.50
CA HIS A 138 -5.10 -3.76 0.23
C HIS A 138 -6.60 -3.91 -0.06
N LEU A 139 -6.98 -4.13 -1.33
CA LEU A 139 -8.38 -4.42 -1.69
C LEU A 139 -8.91 -5.60 -0.87
N LYS A 140 -9.89 -5.34 0.02
CA LYS A 140 -10.43 -6.37 0.92
C LYS A 140 -11.45 -7.25 0.21
N LEU A 141 -11.20 -8.56 0.18
CA LEU A 141 -12.18 -9.54 -0.23
C LEU A 141 -12.91 -10.07 1.03
N ARG A 142 -14.11 -9.54 1.29
CA ARG A 142 -14.94 -9.97 2.43
C ARG A 142 -15.52 -11.37 2.17
N GLN A 143 -16.18 -11.97 3.17
CA GLN A 143 -16.75 -13.32 3.04
C GLN A 143 -17.75 -13.44 1.89
N GLU A 144 -18.53 -12.39 1.65
CA GLU A 144 -19.51 -12.29 0.58
C GLU A 144 -18.92 -11.97 -0.82
N TYR A 145 -17.59 -11.96 -1.01
CA TYR A 145 -16.94 -11.56 -2.26
C TYR A 145 -17.42 -12.36 -3.49
N GLU A 146 -17.87 -13.61 -3.29
CA GLU A 146 -18.37 -14.46 -4.36
C GLU A 146 -19.57 -13.83 -5.10
N GLU A 147 -20.42 -13.08 -4.39
CA GLU A 147 -21.59 -12.39 -4.95
C GLU A 147 -21.18 -11.15 -5.76
N TYR A 148 -19.97 -10.63 -5.53
CA TYR A 148 -19.44 -9.39 -6.12
C TYR A 148 -18.32 -9.61 -7.14
N LYS A 149 -18.10 -10.85 -7.60
CA LYS A 149 -17.03 -11.18 -8.55
C LYS A 149 -17.02 -10.28 -9.80
N THR A 150 -18.18 -9.95 -10.35
CA THR A 150 -18.28 -9.05 -11.51
C THR A 150 -17.78 -7.65 -11.19
N THR A 151 -18.07 -7.14 -9.99
CA THR A 151 -17.60 -5.82 -9.55
C THR A 151 -16.10 -5.83 -9.26
N ILE A 152 -15.60 -6.89 -8.63
CA ILE A 152 -14.16 -7.07 -8.38
C ILE A 152 -13.39 -7.17 -9.70
N GLU A 153 -13.88 -7.95 -10.64
CA GLU A 153 -13.30 -8.05 -11.99
C GLU A 153 -13.28 -6.69 -12.71
N LYS A 154 -14.33 -5.88 -12.57
CA LYS A 154 -14.36 -4.50 -13.08
C LYS A 154 -13.27 -3.64 -12.45
N ILE A 155 -13.04 -3.76 -11.11
CA ILE A 155 -11.96 -3.04 -10.43
C ILE A 155 -10.60 -3.43 -10.99
N VAL A 156 -10.33 -4.74 -11.14
CA VAL A 156 -9.06 -5.23 -11.70
C VAL A 156 -8.83 -4.70 -13.11
N LYS A 157 -9.86 -4.77 -13.96
CA LYS A 157 -9.78 -4.28 -15.33
C LYS A 157 -9.50 -2.78 -15.40
N LEU A 158 -10.25 -1.96 -14.65
CA LEU A 158 -10.07 -0.51 -14.62
C LEU A 158 -8.66 -0.12 -14.10
N ALA A 159 -8.20 -0.76 -13.03
CA ALA A 159 -6.86 -0.52 -12.49
C ALA A 159 -5.78 -0.86 -13.52
N THR A 160 -5.91 -2.01 -14.21
CA THR A 160 -4.98 -2.43 -15.25
C THR A 160 -4.95 -1.46 -16.42
N GLU A 161 -6.10 -1.02 -16.92
CA GLU A 161 -6.22 -0.05 -18.01
C GLU A 161 -5.56 1.29 -17.69
N ARG A 162 -5.44 1.63 -16.40
CA ARG A 162 -4.76 2.85 -15.91
C ARG A 162 -3.31 2.62 -15.48
N GLY A 163 -2.81 1.39 -15.62
CA GLY A 163 -1.45 1.03 -15.22
C GLY A 163 -1.24 0.97 -13.70
N ILE A 164 -2.32 0.89 -12.92
CA ILE A 164 -2.27 0.79 -11.46
C ILE A 164 -1.88 -0.63 -11.07
N ILE A 165 -0.95 -0.76 -10.12
CA ILE A 165 -0.44 -2.00 -9.56
C ILE A 165 -1.31 -2.41 -8.36
N PHE A 166 -1.49 -3.70 -8.10
CA PHE A 166 -2.20 -4.17 -6.90
C PHE A 166 -1.22 -4.44 -5.76
N ASP A 167 -1.60 -4.05 -4.54
CA ASP A 167 -0.94 -4.44 -3.30
C ASP A 167 -1.49 -5.79 -2.81
N LEU A 168 -0.70 -6.87 -2.96
CA LEU A 168 -0.94 -8.15 -2.30
C LEU A 168 -0.53 -8.02 -0.83
N ASN A 169 -1.45 -7.52 -0.03
CA ASN A 169 -1.22 -7.26 1.37
C ASN A 169 -1.23 -8.55 2.20
N THR A 170 -0.17 -8.77 2.97
CA THR A 170 0.01 -9.99 3.77
C THR A 170 -0.36 -9.82 5.23
N SER A 171 -0.75 -8.60 5.67
CA SER A 171 -1.17 -8.36 7.05
C SER A 171 -2.43 -9.16 7.41
N ASP A 172 -2.55 -9.57 8.67
CA ASP A 172 -3.74 -10.28 9.18
C ASP A 172 -5.06 -9.53 8.96
N ARG A 173 -4.97 -8.20 8.75
CA ARG A 173 -6.13 -7.32 8.57
C ARG A 173 -6.68 -7.33 7.15
N SER A 174 -5.86 -7.70 6.18
CA SER A 174 -6.16 -7.47 4.76
C SER A 174 -5.82 -8.64 3.85
N ARG A 175 -5.02 -9.63 4.30
CA ARG A 175 -4.60 -10.77 3.48
C ARG A 175 -5.77 -11.58 2.97
N TRP A 176 -5.61 -12.07 1.78
CA TRP A 176 -6.54 -13.02 1.17
C TRP A 176 -6.26 -14.44 1.64
N ASN A 177 -7.31 -15.22 1.86
CA ASN A 177 -7.16 -16.66 2.02
C ASN A 177 -6.74 -17.30 0.67
N LEU A 178 -6.35 -18.58 0.69
CA LEU A 178 -5.83 -19.24 -0.52
C LEU A 178 -6.81 -19.18 -1.70
N LYS A 179 -8.11 -19.40 -1.47
CA LYS A 179 -9.13 -19.36 -2.52
C LYS A 179 -9.30 -17.95 -3.11
N GLN A 180 -9.22 -16.93 -2.28
CA GLN A 180 -9.28 -15.53 -2.70
C GLN A 180 -8.01 -15.14 -3.48
N LEU A 181 -6.84 -15.59 -3.02
CA LEU A 181 -5.56 -15.36 -3.72
C LEU A 181 -5.58 -16.01 -5.11
N GLU A 182 -5.97 -17.28 -5.22
CA GLU A 182 -6.13 -17.97 -6.51
C GLU A 182 -7.08 -17.22 -7.45
N TYR A 183 -8.22 -16.77 -6.94
CA TYR A 183 -9.19 -16.00 -7.71
C TYR A 183 -8.58 -14.70 -8.26
N MET A 184 -7.88 -13.95 -7.42
CA MET A 184 -7.27 -12.69 -7.84
C MET A 184 -6.10 -12.90 -8.80
N LEU A 185 -5.24 -13.90 -8.57
CA LEU A 185 -4.15 -14.24 -9.49
C LEU A 185 -4.66 -14.63 -10.88
N ASN A 186 -5.74 -15.40 -10.96
CA ASN A 186 -6.40 -15.72 -12.23
C ASN A 186 -6.93 -14.46 -12.95
N LEU A 187 -7.45 -13.47 -12.21
CA LEU A 187 -7.84 -12.19 -12.81
C LEU A 187 -6.62 -11.39 -13.27
N PHE A 188 -5.54 -11.38 -12.49
CA PHE A 188 -4.31 -10.68 -12.84
C PHE A 188 -3.68 -11.27 -14.10
N GLU A 189 -3.61 -12.58 -14.23
CA GLU A 189 -3.17 -13.25 -15.45
C GLU A 189 -4.07 -12.89 -16.64
N LYS A 190 -5.39 -12.99 -16.46
CA LYS A 190 -6.39 -12.67 -17.50
C LYS A 190 -6.23 -11.28 -18.08
N TYR A 191 -5.93 -10.28 -17.24
CA TYR A 191 -5.86 -8.87 -17.65
C TYR A 191 -4.44 -8.33 -17.78
N GLY A 192 -3.41 -9.11 -17.46
CA GLY A 192 -2.02 -8.65 -17.43
C GLY A 192 -1.75 -7.64 -16.31
N THR A 193 -2.47 -7.76 -15.19
CA THR A 193 -2.37 -6.89 -14.03
C THR A 193 -1.08 -7.13 -13.28
N LYS A 194 -0.36 -6.06 -12.95
CA LYS A 194 0.83 -6.12 -12.10
C LYS A 194 0.45 -6.07 -10.63
N TYR A 195 1.26 -6.68 -9.79
CA TYR A 195 1.13 -6.60 -8.34
C TYR A 195 2.50 -6.53 -7.67
N ASN A 196 2.54 -6.03 -6.45
CA ASN A 196 3.65 -6.14 -5.52
C ASN A 196 3.16 -6.84 -4.24
N ILE A 197 4.08 -7.18 -3.34
CA ILE A 197 3.75 -7.80 -2.05
C ILE A 197 4.17 -6.83 -0.95
N GLY A 198 3.29 -6.60 0.03
CA GLY A 198 3.53 -5.72 1.15
C GLY A 198 3.00 -6.28 2.47
N SER A 199 3.78 -6.13 3.55
CA SER A 199 3.40 -6.59 4.88
C SER A 199 2.38 -5.69 5.58
N ASP A 200 2.29 -4.43 5.17
CA ASP A 200 1.54 -3.38 5.88
C ASP A 200 2.00 -3.27 7.35
N ALA A 201 3.32 -3.43 7.52
CA ALA A 201 3.97 -3.42 8.83
C ALA A 201 3.83 -2.05 9.49
N HIS A 202 3.42 -2.05 10.76
CA HIS A 202 3.30 -0.86 11.61
C HIS A 202 4.29 -0.87 12.78
N CYS A 203 5.11 -1.91 12.87
CA CYS A 203 6.23 -2.06 13.81
C CYS A 203 7.29 -2.99 13.20
N ILE A 204 8.47 -3.04 13.82
CA ILE A 204 9.63 -3.79 13.30
C ILE A 204 9.33 -5.30 13.19
N GLU A 205 8.56 -5.83 14.13
CA GLU A 205 8.20 -7.24 14.21
C GLU A 205 7.27 -7.70 13.08
N GLU A 206 6.52 -6.77 12.48
CA GLU A 206 5.59 -7.04 11.38
C GLU A 206 6.28 -6.99 10.00
N ILE A 207 7.53 -6.49 9.89
CA ILE A 207 8.26 -6.41 8.62
C ILE A 207 8.41 -7.81 8.02
N GLY A 208 8.03 -7.95 6.74
CA GLY A 208 8.11 -9.22 6.03
C GLY A 208 7.12 -10.28 6.50
N TYR A 209 6.14 -9.91 7.34
CA TYR A 209 5.13 -10.84 7.84
C TYR A 209 4.41 -11.55 6.70
N GLU A 210 4.44 -12.88 6.70
CA GLU A 210 3.90 -13.77 5.63
C GLU A 210 4.33 -13.42 4.17
N VAL A 211 5.27 -12.52 3.94
CA VAL A 211 5.74 -12.16 2.60
C VAL A 211 6.33 -13.38 1.91
N LYS A 212 7.25 -14.10 2.55
CA LYS A 212 7.90 -15.30 2.00
C LYS A 212 6.91 -16.43 1.73
N GLU A 213 5.96 -16.62 2.65
CA GLU A 213 4.88 -17.61 2.53
C GLU A 213 3.97 -17.27 1.35
N THR A 214 3.72 -16.00 1.11
CA THR A 214 2.90 -15.53 -0.02
C THR A 214 3.60 -15.80 -1.35
N TYR A 215 4.91 -15.52 -1.48
CA TYR A 215 5.69 -15.95 -2.66
C TYR A 215 5.57 -17.45 -2.90
N THR A 216 5.75 -18.25 -1.84
CA THR A 216 5.64 -19.73 -1.93
C THR A 216 4.23 -20.20 -2.34
N LYS A 217 3.18 -19.48 -1.92
CA LYS A 217 1.80 -19.79 -2.33
C LYS A 217 1.59 -19.45 -3.81
N ILE A 218 2.09 -18.30 -4.26
CA ILE A 218 2.01 -17.87 -5.66
C ILE A 218 2.71 -18.87 -6.58
N ASP A 219 3.94 -19.25 -6.26
CA ASP A 219 4.73 -20.23 -7.05
C ASP A 219 4.05 -21.61 -7.19
N LYS A 220 3.10 -21.95 -6.32
CA LYS A 220 2.32 -23.18 -6.41
C LYS A 220 1.02 -23.05 -7.20
N ILE A 221 0.56 -21.82 -7.40
CA ILE A 221 -0.70 -21.52 -8.10
C ILE A 221 -0.42 -21.28 -9.59
N ILE A 222 0.69 -20.60 -9.90
CA ILE A 222 1.13 -20.30 -11.26
C ILE A 222 2.04 -21.43 -11.77
#